data_4daeb087e1203d9f9f4c71137f71c761
#
_entry.id   4daeb087e1203d9f9f4c71137f71c761
#
_cell.length_a   1.000
_cell.length_b   1.000
_cell.length_c   1.000
_cell.angle_alpha   90.00
_cell.angle_beta   90.00
_cell.angle_gamma   90.00
#
_symmetry.space_group_name_H-M   'P 1'
#
loop_
_entity.id
_entity.type
_entity.pdbx_description
1 polymer ?
#
loop_
_entity_poly.entity_id
_entity_poly.type
_entity_poly.pdbx_seq_one_letter_code
_entity_poly.pdbx_strand_id
1 'polypeptide(L)'
;AHGTDVFHSFGGNVLCYGRSMMKPLLMKAFADILDDELSDEQKAIACSSHNGDTEHVAAAQSILTESEWGLMQCPLDVPLIQFGRQVRRPRRWFHTCSGEHAAILRALRLLGINRAGYTLPQSDWFPMFLDVLRRFMGDPNWEPKRVSKDGCGLPTVSNTVNELAVMFAGLAKE
;
A
#
# COMPACT_ATOMS: atom_id res chain seq x y z
N ALA A 1 -9.82 22.97 4.42
CA ALA A 1 -9.04 24.07 4.97
C ALA A 1 -7.91 24.34 4.02
N HIS A 2 -7.99 25.48 3.33
CA HIS A 2 -6.82 26.03 2.67
C HIS A 2 -5.92 26.48 3.81
N GLY A 3 -4.93 25.62 4.14
CA GLY A 3 -4.12 25.82 5.31
C GLY A 3 -3.23 27.03 5.11
N THR A 4 -3.38 27.99 5.97
CA THR A 4 -2.23 28.80 6.35
C THR A 4 -1.18 27.84 6.89
N ASP A 5 -0.01 27.76 6.24
CA ASP A 5 1.09 26.95 6.72
C ASP A 5 1.36 27.28 8.20
N VAL A 6 1.06 26.33 9.07
CA VAL A 6 1.28 26.49 10.51
C VAL A 6 2.76 26.26 10.86
N PHE A 7 3.44 25.49 10.02
CA PHE A 7 4.88 25.21 10.13
C PHE A 7 5.52 25.20 8.74
N HIS A 8 6.64 25.92 8.61
CA HIS A 8 7.57 25.74 7.50
C HIS A 8 8.66 24.75 7.91
N SER A 9 8.62 23.52 7.38
CA SER A 9 9.76 22.64 7.45
C SER A 9 10.70 22.94 6.28
N PHE A 10 11.99 22.99 6.56
CA PHE A 10 13.01 23.05 5.52
C PHE A 10 12.85 21.85 4.60
N GLY A 11 12.60 22.06 3.32
CA GLY A 11 12.51 20.98 2.34
C GLY A 11 11.11 20.49 1.98
N GLY A 12 10.04 21.23 2.29
CA GLY A 12 8.65 20.86 1.91
C GLY A 12 8.45 20.54 0.43
N ASN A 13 9.28 21.09 -0.46
CA ASN A 13 9.26 20.84 -1.90
C ASN A 13 10.22 19.71 -2.35
N VAL A 14 10.90 19.03 -1.42
CA VAL A 14 11.73 17.89 -1.77
C VAL A 14 10.86 16.77 -2.30
N LEU A 15 11.23 16.28 -3.49
CA LEU A 15 10.57 15.14 -4.12
C LEU A 15 11.07 13.85 -3.47
N CYS A 16 10.15 13.02 -3.03
CA CYS A 16 10.42 11.73 -2.40
C CYS A 16 9.39 10.68 -2.82
N TYR A 17 9.63 9.44 -2.44
CA TYR A 17 8.64 8.37 -2.52
C TYR A 17 8.14 8.08 -1.10
N GLY A 18 6.84 8.20 -0.87
CA GLY A 18 6.22 7.94 0.44
C GLY A 18 6.32 6.48 0.87
N ARG A 19 6.45 5.56 -0.11
CA ARG A 19 6.60 4.11 0.11
C ARG A 19 5.56 3.57 1.10
N SER A 20 5.97 2.87 2.14
CA SER A 20 5.05 2.28 3.15
C SER A 20 4.15 3.30 3.85
N MET A 21 4.48 4.58 3.86
CA MET A 21 3.58 5.62 4.35
C MET A 21 2.31 5.74 3.48
N MET A 22 2.39 5.36 2.19
CA MET A 22 1.25 5.46 1.27
C MET A 22 0.20 4.36 1.48
N LYS A 23 0.46 3.32 2.27
CA LYS A 23 -0.44 2.18 2.44
C LYS A 23 -1.85 2.55 2.91
N PRO A 24 -2.06 3.43 3.91
CA PRO A 24 -3.40 3.86 4.28
C PRO A 24 -4.14 4.54 3.12
N LEU A 25 -3.46 5.38 2.35
CA LEU A 25 -4.03 6.04 1.17
C LEU A 25 -4.35 5.01 0.05
N LEU A 26 -3.48 4.02 -0.13
CA LEU A 26 -3.71 2.95 -1.10
C LEU A 26 -4.90 2.07 -0.67
N MET A 27 -4.98 1.67 0.60
CA MET A 27 -6.11 0.90 1.10
C MET A 27 -7.43 1.67 1.01
N LYS A 28 -7.39 3.00 1.06
CA LYS A 28 -8.58 3.83 0.84
C LYS A 28 -9.18 3.67 -0.56
N ALA A 29 -8.38 3.29 -1.57
CA ALA A 29 -8.88 2.96 -2.90
C ALA A 29 -9.80 1.72 -2.92
N PHE A 30 -9.75 0.91 -1.89
CA PHE A 30 -10.53 -0.33 -1.75
C PHE A 30 -11.44 -0.33 -0.52
N ALA A 31 -11.54 0.79 0.21
CA ALA A 31 -12.25 0.83 1.49
C ALA A 31 -13.70 0.38 1.36
N ASP A 32 -14.45 0.91 0.39
CA ASP A 32 -15.86 0.57 0.17
C ASP A 32 -16.10 -0.93 -0.17
N ILE A 33 -15.04 -1.62 -0.61
CA ILE A 33 -15.11 -3.03 -1.02
C ILE A 33 -14.62 -3.94 0.10
N LEU A 34 -13.66 -3.48 0.89
CA LEU A 34 -12.97 -4.30 1.89
C LEU A 34 -13.50 -4.07 3.31
N ASP A 35 -14.29 -3.04 3.56
CA ASP A 35 -14.65 -2.65 4.93
C ASP A 35 -15.42 -3.73 5.67
N ASP A 36 -16.41 -4.33 5.03
CA ASP A 36 -17.20 -5.46 5.58
C ASP A 36 -16.55 -6.83 5.32
N GLU A 37 -15.50 -6.89 4.51
CA GLU A 37 -14.84 -8.13 4.07
C GLU A 37 -13.60 -8.51 4.89
N LEU A 38 -13.03 -7.53 5.60
CA LEU A 38 -11.83 -7.71 6.41
C LEU A 38 -12.11 -7.40 7.88
N SER A 39 -11.55 -8.22 8.77
CA SER A 39 -11.49 -7.90 10.20
C SER A 39 -10.56 -6.71 10.44
N ASP A 40 -10.67 -6.09 11.63
CA ASP A 40 -9.80 -4.97 12.02
C ASP A 40 -8.32 -5.37 12.02
N GLU A 41 -8.01 -6.62 12.42
CA GLU A 41 -6.66 -7.15 12.35
C GLU A 41 -6.16 -7.27 10.91
N GLN A 42 -7.00 -7.74 9.99
CA GLN A 42 -6.68 -7.81 8.57
C GLN A 42 -6.50 -6.42 7.94
N LYS A 43 -7.33 -5.45 8.31
CA LYS A 43 -7.18 -4.05 7.89
C LYS A 43 -5.87 -3.46 8.41
N ALA A 44 -5.56 -3.70 9.68
CA ALA A 44 -4.32 -3.23 10.29
C ALA A 44 -3.09 -3.80 9.58
N ILE A 45 -3.04 -5.11 9.31
CA ILE A 45 -1.91 -5.74 8.62
C ILE A 45 -1.80 -5.27 7.16
N ALA A 46 -2.90 -4.96 6.50
CA ALA A 46 -2.90 -4.42 5.14
C ALA A 46 -2.29 -3.01 5.07
N CYS A 47 -2.52 -2.18 6.09
CA CYS A 47 -2.01 -0.81 6.17
C CYS A 47 -0.61 -0.70 6.79
N SER A 48 -0.06 -1.78 7.35
CA SER A 48 1.19 -1.76 8.11
C SER A 48 2.38 -2.35 7.35
N SER A 49 3.56 -2.16 7.92
CA SER A 49 4.76 -2.92 7.58
C SER A 49 5.10 -3.81 8.78
N HIS A 50 5.08 -5.11 8.59
CA HIS A 50 5.26 -6.09 9.66
C HIS A 50 6.61 -6.80 9.60
N ASN A 51 7.03 -7.40 10.72
CA ASN A 51 8.35 -8.07 10.83
C ASN A 51 8.32 -9.54 10.40
N GLY A 52 7.21 -10.07 9.91
CA GLY A 52 7.11 -11.48 9.52
C GLY A 52 7.05 -12.45 10.71
N ASP A 53 6.59 -12.00 11.89
CA ASP A 53 6.28 -12.86 13.02
C ASP A 53 5.10 -13.77 12.69
N THR A 54 4.96 -14.86 13.43
CA THR A 54 3.93 -15.88 13.15
C THR A 54 2.52 -15.29 13.09
N GLU A 55 2.20 -14.40 14.01
CA GLU A 55 0.90 -13.73 14.09
C GLU A 55 0.66 -12.81 12.88
N HIS A 56 1.66 -12.02 12.50
CA HIS A 56 1.59 -11.17 11.32
C HIS A 56 1.41 -11.97 10.02
N VAL A 57 2.15 -13.07 9.90
CA VAL A 57 2.03 -13.96 8.72
C VAL A 57 0.65 -14.59 8.68
N ALA A 58 0.14 -15.07 9.82
CA ALA A 58 -1.20 -15.66 9.92
C ALA A 58 -2.28 -14.62 9.54
N ALA A 59 -2.21 -13.41 10.07
CA ALA A 59 -3.13 -12.32 9.73
C ALA A 59 -3.10 -11.98 8.23
N ALA A 60 -1.91 -11.85 7.64
CA ALA A 60 -1.78 -11.59 6.21
C ALA A 60 -2.32 -12.74 5.33
N GLN A 61 -2.06 -13.99 5.73
CA GLN A 61 -2.54 -15.18 5.03
C GLN A 61 -4.06 -15.31 5.10
N SER A 62 -4.68 -14.95 6.23
CA SER A 62 -6.13 -15.04 6.42
C SER A 62 -6.95 -14.12 5.51
N ILE A 63 -6.32 -13.11 4.87
CA ILE A 63 -6.98 -12.23 3.89
C ILE A 63 -7.35 -13.00 2.61
N LEU A 64 -6.59 -14.03 2.25
CA LEU A 64 -6.77 -14.85 1.05
C LEU A 64 -7.10 -16.30 1.41
N THR A 65 -7.73 -17.01 0.51
CA THR A 65 -7.84 -18.48 0.61
C THR A 65 -6.51 -19.13 0.27
N GLU A 66 -6.26 -20.34 0.77
CA GLU A 66 -5.01 -21.08 0.50
C GLU A 66 -4.75 -21.28 -1.00
N SER A 67 -5.80 -21.50 -1.78
CA SER A 67 -5.69 -21.63 -3.25
C SER A 67 -5.20 -20.36 -3.95
N GLU A 68 -5.31 -19.20 -3.30
CA GLU A 68 -4.87 -17.90 -3.82
C GLU A 68 -3.46 -17.52 -3.39
N TRP A 69 -2.88 -18.23 -2.41
CA TRP A 69 -1.56 -17.88 -1.89
C TRP A 69 -0.45 -17.86 -2.94
N GLY A 70 -0.59 -18.68 -3.98
CA GLY A 70 0.34 -18.71 -5.12
C GLY A 70 0.35 -17.44 -5.96
N LEU A 71 -0.65 -16.56 -5.84
CA LEU A 71 -0.73 -15.29 -6.56
C LEU A 71 0.19 -14.21 -5.98
N MET A 72 0.66 -14.38 -4.75
CA MET A 72 1.52 -13.43 -4.06
C MET A 72 2.82 -13.19 -4.82
N GLN A 73 3.14 -11.92 -5.12
CA GLN A 73 4.33 -11.53 -5.88
C GLN A 73 5.36 -10.71 -5.07
N CYS A 74 5.20 -10.61 -3.74
CA CYS A 74 6.25 -10.01 -2.91
C CYS A 74 7.60 -10.71 -3.14
N PRO A 75 8.73 -10.00 -3.12
CA PRO A 75 10.05 -10.61 -3.09
C PRO A 75 10.25 -11.53 -1.89
N LEU A 76 11.20 -12.46 -2.00
CA LEU A 76 11.47 -13.44 -0.95
C LEU A 76 12.41 -12.93 0.15
N ASP A 77 13.30 -12.02 -0.18
CA ASP A 77 14.62 -11.89 0.43
C ASP A 77 14.84 -10.64 1.29
N VAL A 78 14.19 -9.52 0.99
CA VAL A 78 14.56 -8.22 1.60
C VAL A 78 14.28 -8.14 3.12
N PRO A 79 13.13 -8.59 3.65
CA PRO A 79 12.85 -8.46 5.08
C PRO A 79 13.67 -9.40 5.96
N LEU A 80 14.04 -10.56 5.45
CA LEU A 80 14.81 -11.57 6.19
C LEU A 80 16.22 -11.09 6.49
N ILE A 81 16.85 -10.41 5.55
CA ILE A 81 18.16 -9.79 5.71
C ILE A 81 18.07 -8.62 6.70
N GLN A 82 17.02 -7.82 6.60
CA GLN A 82 16.83 -6.61 7.41
C GLN A 82 16.68 -6.92 8.91
N PHE A 83 16.04 -8.03 9.26
CA PHE A 83 15.79 -8.39 10.66
C PHE A 83 16.77 -9.46 11.19
N GLY A 84 17.81 -9.82 10.43
CA GLY A 84 18.82 -10.79 10.85
C GLY A 84 18.28 -12.20 11.12
N ARG A 85 17.07 -12.51 10.68
CA ARG A 85 16.43 -13.81 10.88
C ARG A 85 16.88 -14.80 9.82
N GLN A 86 17.48 -15.89 10.25
CA GLN A 86 17.72 -17.03 9.38
C GLN A 86 16.43 -17.85 9.25
N VAL A 87 15.69 -17.62 8.19
CA VAL A 87 14.51 -18.44 7.87
C VAL A 87 14.95 -19.57 6.94
N ARG A 88 14.85 -20.82 7.43
CA ARG A 88 15.26 -22.01 6.67
C ARG A 88 14.46 -22.20 5.37
N ARG A 89 13.23 -21.67 5.31
CA ARG A 89 12.34 -21.74 4.15
C ARG A 89 11.67 -20.38 3.95
N PRO A 90 12.33 -19.44 3.26
CA PRO A 90 11.75 -18.14 3.00
C PRO A 90 10.48 -18.29 2.16
N ARG A 91 9.44 -17.54 2.54
CA ARG A 91 8.17 -17.47 1.81
C ARG A 91 7.83 -16.01 1.61
N ARG A 92 7.10 -15.69 0.55
CA ARG A 92 6.64 -14.32 0.25
C ARG A 92 5.82 -13.70 1.38
N TRP A 93 5.15 -14.53 2.18
CA TRP A 93 4.36 -14.12 3.34
C TRP A 93 5.16 -13.50 4.48
N PHE A 94 6.46 -13.74 4.55
CA PHE A 94 7.35 -13.08 5.51
C PHE A 94 7.73 -11.66 5.11
N HIS A 95 7.40 -11.24 3.87
CA HIS A 95 7.67 -9.88 3.41
C HIS A 95 6.85 -8.87 4.20
N THR A 96 7.44 -7.74 4.59
CA THR A 96 6.80 -6.67 5.38
C THR A 96 5.53 -6.10 4.75
N CYS A 97 5.34 -6.27 3.44
CA CYS A 97 4.18 -5.76 2.69
C CYS A 97 3.20 -6.87 2.31
N SER A 98 3.32 -8.12 2.84
CA SER A 98 2.46 -9.20 2.39
C SER A 98 0.98 -8.95 2.68
N GLY A 99 0.63 -8.26 3.77
CA GLY A 99 -0.73 -7.87 4.09
C GLY A 99 -1.33 -6.91 3.04
N GLU A 100 -0.57 -5.90 2.62
CA GLU A 100 -0.97 -4.97 1.56
C GLU A 100 -1.23 -5.70 0.23
N HIS A 101 -0.32 -6.58 -0.18
CA HIS A 101 -0.49 -7.38 -1.39
C HIS A 101 -1.72 -8.31 -1.30
N ALA A 102 -1.95 -8.94 -0.16
CA ALA A 102 -3.10 -9.80 0.06
C ALA A 102 -4.42 -9.02 -0.04
N ALA A 103 -4.48 -7.82 0.55
CA ALA A 103 -5.65 -6.96 0.48
C ALA A 103 -5.95 -6.49 -0.96
N ILE A 104 -4.94 -6.09 -1.73
CA ILE A 104 -5.10 -5.77 -3.15
C ILE A 104 -5.68 -6.99 -3.90
N LEU A 105 -5.09 -8.17 -3.74
CA LEU A 105 -5.55 -9.40 -4.41
C LEU A 105 -7.00 -9.76 -4.01
N ARG A 106 -7.37 -9.55 -2.75
CA ARG A 106 -8.75 -9.74 -2.26
C ARG A 106 -9.70 -8.76 -2.93
N ALA A 107 -9.36 -7.46 -2.96
CA ALA A 107 -10.16 -6.43 -3.59
C ALA A 107 -10.36 -6.71 -5.09
N LEU A 108 -9.30 -7.04 -5.82
CA LEU A 108 -9.38 -7.38 -7.24
C LEU A 108 -10.29 -8.58 -7.52
N ARG A 109 -10.28 -9.59 -6.64
CA ARG A 109 -11.21 -10.72 -6.73
C ARG A 109 -12.66 -10.26 -6.59
N LEU A 110 -12.95 -9.44 -5.60
CA LEU A 110 -14.29 -8.95 -5.31
C LEU A 110 -14.83 -8.07 -6.45
N LEU A 111 -13.95 -7.31 -7.07
CA LEU A 111 -14.26 -6.48 -8.24
C LEU A 111 -14.36 -7.26 -9.56
N GLY A 112 -13.98 -8.54 -9.58
CA GLY A 112 -13.89 -9.31 -10.82
C GLY A 112 -12.78 -8.86 -11.77
N ILE A 113 -11.77 -8.14 -11.25
CA ILE A 113 -10.64 -7.63 -12.00
C ILE A 113 -9.54 -8.69 -12.11
N ASN A 114 -8.86 -8.72 -13.26
CA ASN A 114 -7.74 -9.64 -13.48
C ASN A 114 -6.60 -9.36 -12.48
N ARG A 115 -6.19 -10.40 -11.77
CA ARG A 115 -5.12 -10.33 -10.76
C ARG A 115 -3.71 -10.57 -11.35
N ALA A 116 -3.62 -11.02 -12.60
CA ALA A 116 -2.33 -11.16 -13.27
C ALA A 116 -1.69 -9.77 -13.46
N GLY A 117 -0.41 -9.65 -13.11
CA GLY A 117 0.31 -8.38 -13.27
C GLY A 117 -0.14 -7.26 -12.32
N TYR A 118 -0.80 -7.59 -11.21
CA TYR A 118 -1.24 -6.57 -10.24
C TYR A 118 -0.10 -5.71 -9.66
N THR A 119 1.13 -6.14 -9.81
CA THR A 119 2.33 -5.38 -9.42
C THR A 119 2.83 -4.42 -10.50
N LEU A 120 2.12 -4.29 -11.60
CA LEU A 120 2.51 -3.41 -12.71
C LEU A 120 1.74 -2.08 -12.64
N PRO A 121 2.36 -0.95 -13.06
CA PRO A 121 1.66 0.34 -13.15
C PRO A 121 0.49 0.34 -14.14
N GLN A 122 0.42 -0.63 -15.04
CA GLN A 122 -0.66 -0.80 -16.01
C GLN A 122 -1.82 -1.65 -15.48
N SER A 123 -1.77 -2.09 -14.22
CA SER A 123 -2.85 -2.84 -13.60
C SER A 123 -4.09 -1.95 -13.42
N ASP A 124 -5.28 -2.54 -13.58
CA ASP A 124 -6.56 -1.83 -13.56
C ASP A 124 -6.87 -1.15 -12.20
N TRP A 125 -6.21 -1.56 -11.13
CA TRP A 125 -6.39 -0.94 -9.81
C TRP A 125 -5.55 0.34 -9.60
N PHE A 126 -4.45 0.50 -10.34
CA PHE A 126 -3.55 1.63 -10.10
C PHE A 126 -4.19 3.00 -10.38
N PRO A 127 -5.04 3.16 -11.42
CA PRO A 127 -5.85 4.37 -11.58
C PRO A 127 -6.74 4.68 -10.38
N MET A 128 -7.36 3.67 -9.73
CA MET A 128 -8.18 3.86 -8.54
C MET A 128 -7.37 4.48 -7.39
N PHE A 129 -6.14 4.05 -7.22
CA PHE A 129 -5.23 4.64 -6.24
C PHE A 129 -4.88 6.11 -6.59
N LEU A 130 -4.61 6.42 -7.87
CA LEU A 130 -4.35 7.79 -8.30
C LEU A 130 -5.57 8.70 -8.05
N ASP A 131 -6.78 8.20 -8.24
CA ASP A 131 -8.00 8.96 -7.97
C ASP A 131 -8.17 9.30 -6.48
N VAL A 132 -7.80 8.37 -5.59
CA VAL A 132 -7.73 8.65 -4.14
C VAL A 132 -6.73 9.78 -3.84
N LEU A 133 -5.55 9.74 -4.46
CA LEU A 133 -4.54 10.78 -4.25
C LEU A 133 -5.02 12.13 -4.76
N ARG A 134 -5.64 12.20 -5.94
CA ARG A 134 -6.26 13.41 -6.50
C ARG A 134 -7.31 14.00 -5.56
N ARG A 135 -8.19 13.13 -5.03
CA ARG A 135 -9.23 13.52 -4.08
C ARG A 135 -8.63 14.17 -2.84
N PHE A 136 -7.62 13.56 -2.23
CA PHE A 136 -6.98 14.08 -1.02
C PHE A 136 -6.10 15.30 -1.28
N MET A 137 -5.56 15.45 -2.48
CA MET A 137 -4.90 16.67 -2.93
C MET A 137 -5.90 17.83 -3.13
N GLY A 138 -7.18 17.53 -3.36
CA GLY A 138 -8.17 18.51 -3.77
C GLY A 138 -7.93 19.05 -5.18
N ASP A 139 -7.18 18.33 -6.00
CA ASP A 139 -6.85 18.65 -7.38
C ASP A 139 -7.12 17.44 -8.29
N PRO A 140 -8.20 17.46 -9.08
CA PRO A 140 -8.54 16.35 -9.96
C PRO A 140 -7.54 16.15 -11.10
N ASN A 141 -6.70 17.14 -11.38
CA ASN A 141 -5.67 17.06 -12.40
C ASN A 141 -4.28 16.74 -11.84
N TRP A 142 -4.18 16.50 -10.54
CA TRP A 142 -2.90 16.15 -9.93
C TRP A 142 -2.35 14.85 -10.53
N GLU A 143 -1.07 14.90 -10.89
CA GLU A 143 -0.32 13.75 -11.40
C GLU A 143 1.04 13.63 -10.70
N PRO A 144 1.47 12.41 -10.38
CA PRO A 144 2.80 12.22 -9.84
C PRO A 144 3.87 12.53 -10.90
N LYS A 145 4.94 13.21 -10.52
CA LYS A 145 6.06 13.47 -11.45
C LYS A 145 6.75 12.19 -11.93
N ARG A 146 6.68 11.14 -11.15
CA ARG A 146 7.27 9.83 -11.49
C ARG A 146 6.45 8.71 -10.87
N VAL A 147 6.33 7.62 -11.63
CA VAL A 147 5.89 6.31 -11.13
C VAL A 147 7.10 5.40 -11.17
N SER A 148 7.31 4.64 -10.12
CA SER A 148 8.43 3.71 -9.98
C SER A 148 7.94 2.40 -9.36
N LYS A 149 8.83 1.45 -9.22
CA LYS A 149 8.58 0.18 -8.52
C LYS A 149 9.15 0.25 -7.11
N ASP A 150 8.33 -0.02 -6.10
CA ASP A 150 8.80 -0.10 -4.72
C ASP A 150 9.56 -1.40 -4.44
N GLY A 151 10.22 -1.47 -3.29
CA GLY A 151 10.94 -2.66 -2.84
C GLY A 151 10.07 -3.91 -2.71
N CYS A 152 8.78 -3.76 -2.45
CA CYS A 152 7.83 -4.88 -2.42
C CYS A 152 7.33 -5.31 -3.82
N GLY A 153 7.65 -4.55 -4.85
CA GLY A 153 7.22 -4.85 -6.22
C GLY A 153 6.01 -4.06 -6.71
N LEU A 154 5.24 -3.42 -5.83
CA LEU A 154 4.10 -2.59 -6.22
C LEU A 154 4.55 -1.28 -6.88
N PRO A 155 3.71 -0.69 -7.75
CA PRO A 155 3.96 0.66 -8.25
C PRO A 155 3.87 1.67 -7.09
N THR A 156 4.77 2.63 -7.09
CA THR A 156 4.82 3.74 -6.14
C THR A 156 4.97 5.06 -6.87
N VAL A 157 4.47 6.12 -6.28
CA VAL A 157 4.46 7.46 -6.86
C VAL A 157 5.37 8.42 -6.13
N SER A 158 5.95 9.36 -6.85
CA SER A 158 6.70 10.44 -6.25
C SER A 158 5.79 11.58 -5.82
N ASN A 159 6.06 12.12 -4.64
CA ASN A 159 5.36 13.23 -4.01
C ASN A 159 6.38 14.19 -3.40
N THR A 160 6.03 15.45 -3.27
CA THR A 160 6.76 16.33 -2.36
C THR A 160 6.31 16.07 -0.92
N VAL A 161 7.11 16.50 0.05
CA VAL A 161 6.74 16.40 1.47
C VAL A 161 5.47 17.20 1.75
N ASN A 162 5.28 18.35 1.11
CA ASN A 162 4.05 19.14 1.22
C ASN A 162 2.83 18.40 0.66
N GLU A 163 2.95 17.77 -0.51
CA GLU A 163 1.86 16.96 -1.07
C GLU A 163 1.47 15.81 -0.16
N LEU A 164 2.45 15.09 0.43
CA LEU A 164 2.18 14.06 1.42
C LEU A 164 1.42 14.62 2.63
N ALA A 165 1.84 15.77 3.16
CA ALA A 165 1.15 16.42 4.29
C ALA A 165 -0.30 16.78 3.94
N VAL A 166 -0.57 17.29 2.73
CA VAL A 166 -1.92 17.60 2.25
C VAL A 166 -2.76 16.33 2.14
N MET A 167 -2.23 15.27 1.54
CA MET A 167 -2.94 13.98 1.39
C MET A 167 -3.32 13.39 2.75
N PHE A 168 -2.41 13.38 3.71
CA PHE A 168 -2.69 12.88 5.07
C PHE A 168 -3.63 13.78 5.87
N ALA A 169 -3.56 15.09 5.66
CA ALA A 169 -4.54 16.02 6.23
C ALA A 169 -5.94 15.81 5.62
N GLY A 170 -6.01 15.41 4.36
CA GLY A 170 -7.25 14.99 3.69
C GLY A 170 -7.81 13.70 4.29
N LEU A 171 -6.97 12.68 4.43
CA LEU A 171 -7.35 11.40 5.03
C LEU A 171 -7.87 11.55 6.47
N ALA A 172 -7.26 12.44 7.27
CA ALA A 172 -7.66 12.66 8.66
C ALA A 172 -9.03 13.34 8.82
N LYS A 173 -9.69 13.77 7.75
CA LYS A 173 -11.03 14.41 7.77
C LYS A 173 -12.15 13.45 7.41
N GLU A 174 -11.84 12.26 6.96
CA GLU A 174 -12.81 11.19 6.67
C GLU A 174 -13.01 10.27 7.88
#